data_92a3264e964d43dd7b6a0714223644fe
#
_entry.id   92a3264e964d43dd7b6a0714223644fe
#
_cell.length_a   1.000
_cell.length_b   1.000
_cell.length_c   1.000
_cell.angle_alpha   90.00
_cell.angle_beta   90.00
_cell.angle_gamma   90.00
#
_symmetry.space_group_name_H-M   'P 1'
#
loop_
_entity.id
_entity.type
_entity.pdbx_description
1 polymer ?
#
loop_
_entity_poly.entity_id
_entity_poly.type
_entity_poly.pdbx_seq_one_letter_code
_entity_poly.pdbx_strand_id
1 'polypeptide(L)'
;MQPAKMKSKRITSWHLIGAQLAMFRKAARLTQAALAERFAVGEDTIASIEQGRRALQWDFAAQLDELLETKGALQVAVSKVPQKERFTAFVQDFVDYEQEAVTLLSYQDRVVPGLLQTEEYARFLFACEYPPLEEDQVEEWLAARLDRQRLLERRPRPMLHFILEESILRGRIGDPAMLRNQIAHLRRCMDLPFLGLQIMPMNLPKHAGLTGPMVLLETPDHDHLAYVEGQLTSYLHDDPDVVSVFLQKYGMLRSQALSVEASARLLDELLGET
;
A
#
# COMPACT_ATOMS: atom_id res chain seq x y z
N MET A 1 28.27 -17.02 -24.18
CA MET A 1 26.89 -16.45 -24.15
C MET A 1 26.00 -17.52 -23.56
N GLN A 2 25.67 -17.41 -22.27
CA GLN A 2 24.68 -18.29 -21.63
C GLN A 2 23.28 -17.73 -21.96
N PRO A 3 22.30 -18.58 -22.33
CA PRO A 3 20.95 -18.12 -22.58
C PRO A 3 20.33 -17.65 -21.26
N ALA A 4 19.74 -16.44 -21.27
CA ALA A 4 18.98 -15.89 -20.15
C ALA A 4 17.88 -16.93 -19.77
N LYS A 5 17.90 -17.41 -18.53
CA LYS A 5 16.80 -18.18 -17.94
C LYS A 5 15.55 -17.31 -17.97
N MET A 6 14.64 -17.57 -18.89
CA MET A 6 13.28 -17.05 -18.82
C MET A 6 12.70 -17.49 -17.46
N LYS A 7 12.45 -16.52 -16.56
CA LYS A 7 11.69 -16.78 -15.33
C LYS A 7 10.32 -17.34 -15.78
N SER A 8 10.07 -18.61 -15.51
CA SER A 8 8.76 -19.21 -15.70
C SER A 8 7.76 -18.42 -14.87
N LYS A 9 6.81 -17.77 -15.51
CA LYS A 9 5.74 -17.01 -14.86
C LYS A 9 4.98 -17.97 -13.96
N ARG A 10 5.09 -17.82 -12.64
CA ARG A 10 4.47 -18.71 -11.67
C ARG A 10 2.96 -18.57 -11.79
N ILE A 11 2.25 -19.64 -12.18
CA ILE A 11 0.80 -19.67 -12.22
C ILE A 11 0.30 -19.69 -10.76
N THR A 12 -0.53 -18.71 -10.39
CA THR A 12 -1.16 -18.59 -9.07
C THR A 12 -2.63 -18.99 -9.11
N SER A 13 -3.25 -19.16 -7.95
CA SER A 13 -4.71 -19.38 -7.85
C SER A 13 -5.49 -18.24 -8.52
N TRP A 14 -4.98 -17.02 -8.50
CA TRP A 14 -5.61 -15.86 -9.15
C TRP A 14 -5.67 -15.99 -10.67
N HIS A 15 -4.66 -16.60 -11.31
CA HIS A 15 -4.72 -16.90 -12.75
C HIS A 15 -5.82 -17.92 -13.08
N LEU A 16 -6.06 -18.89 -12.18
CA LEU A 16 -7.13 -19.86 -12.36
C LEU A 16 -8.51 -19.20 -12.22
N ILE A 17 -8.68 -18.41 -11.17
CA ILE A 17 -9.94 -17.66 -10.90
C ILE A 17 -10.24 -16.69 -12.04
N GLY A 18 -9.23 -15.94 -12.49
CA GLY A 18 -9.36 -15.03 -13.63
C GLY A 18 -9.77 -15.74 -14.91
N ALA A 19 -9.18 -16.91 -15.20
CA ALA A 19 -9.56 -17.72 -16.34
C ALA A 19 -11.01 -18.24 -16.22
N GLN A 20 -11.46 -18.61 -15.02
CA GLN A 20 -12.85 -18.99 -14.75
C GLN A 20 -13.81 -17.81 -14.98
N LEU A 21 -13.48 -16.62 -14.46
CA LEU A 21 -14.27 -15.40 -14.71
C LEU A 21 -14.40 -15.13 -16.21
N ALA A 22 -13.28 -15.18 -16.96
CA ALA A 22 -13.28 -14.98 -18.41
C ALA A 22 -14.17 -16.00 -19.14
N MET A 23 -14.16 -17.24 -18.67
CA MET A 23 -15.01 -18.31 -19.22
C MET A 23 -16.50 -18.01 -18.96
N PHE A 24 -16.89 -17.66 -17.72
CA PHE A 24 -18.27 -17.34 -17.37
C PHE A 24 -18.78 -16.09 -18.09
N ARG A 25 -17.96 -15.03 -18.16
CA ARG A 25 -18.28 -13.83 -18.93
C ARG A 25 -18.57 -14.13 -20.40
N LYS A 26 -17.67 -14.91 -21.03
CA LYS A 26 -17.86 -15.32 -22.44
C LYS A 26 -19.11 -16.19 -22.64
N ALA A 27 -19.41 -17.10 -21.71
CA ALA A 27 -20.63 -17.89 -21.72
C ALA A 27 -21.89 -17.00 -21.64
N ALA A 28 -21.83 -15.92 -20.86
CA ALA A 28 -22.89 -14.88 -20.80
C ALA A 28 -22.88 -13.92 -22.02
N ARG A 29 -21.99 -14.12 -22.99
CA ARG A 29 -21.84 -13.30 -24.20
C ARG A 29 -21.52 -11.83 -23.92
N LEU A 30 -20.85 -11.53 -22.81
CA LEU A 30 -20.42 -10.19 -22.43
C LEU A 30 -18.98 -9.93 -22.90
N THR A 31 -18.70 -8.69 -23.33
CA THR A 31 -17.33 -8.17 -23.51
C THR A 31 -16.77 -7.74 -22.14
N GLN A 32 -15.45 -7.54 -22.04
CA GLN A 32 -14.86 -6.95 -20.82
C GLN A 32 -15.42 -5.57 -20.53
N ALA A 33 -15.55 -4.72 -21.56
CA ALA A 33 -16.17 -3.40 -21.45
C ALA A 33 -17.62 -3.47 -20.95
N ALA A 34 -18.45 -4.38 -21.52
CA ALA A 34 -19.85 -4.53 -21.10
C ALA A 34 -19.99 -5.05 -19.66
N LEU A 35 -19.05 -5.88 -19.19
CA LEU A 35 -19.02 -6.33 -17.79
C LEU A 35 -18.58 -5.19 -16.87
N ALA A 36 -17.57 -4.44 -17.25
CA ALA A 36 -17.04 -3.29 -16.52
C ALA A 36 -18.11 -2.19 -16.31
N GLU A 37 -18.85 -1.87 -17.37
CA GLU A 37 -19.93 -0.87 -17.32
C GLU A 37 -21.02 -1.22 -16.28
N ARG A 38 -21.34 -2.52 -16.12
CA ARG A 38 -22.39 -2.97 -15.17
C ARG A 38 -22.01 -2.76 -13.70
N PHE A 39 -20.74 -2.69 -13.41
CA PHE A 39 -20.22 -2.53 -12.05
C PHE A 39 -19.52 -1.18 -11.84
N ALA A 40 -19.61 -0.27 -12.80
CA ALA A 40 -18.95 1.03 -12.77
C ALA A 40 -17.44 0.93 -12.50
N VAL A 41 -16.77 -0.11 -13.04
CA VAL A 41 -15.32 -0.30 -12.95
C VAL A 41 -14.66 -0.12 -14.33
N GLY A 42 -13.36 0.15 -14.35
CA GLY A 42 -12.62 0.23 -15.62
C GLY A 42 -12.51 -1.12 -16.35
N GLU A 43 -12.52 -1.13 -17.69
CA GLU A 43 -12.28 -2.34 -18.50
C GLU A 43 -10.95 -3.00 -18.14
N ASP A 44 -9.91 -2.20 -17.87
CA ASP A 44 -8.59 -2.67 -17.44
C ASP A 44 -8.64 -3.42 -16.10
N THR A 45 -9.58 -3.08 -15.22
CA THR A 45 -9.82 -3.80 -13.96
C THR A 45 -10.28 -5.22 -14.26
N ILE A 46 -11.30 -5.39 -15.12
CA ILE A 46 -11.80 -6.70 -15.53
C ILE A 46 -10.69 -7.49 -16.24
N ALA A 47 -9.97 -6.86 -17.16
CA ALA A 47 -8.86 -7.49 -17.87
C ALA A 47 -7.74 -7.95 -16.93
N SER A 48 -7.40 -7.17 -15.92
CA SER A 48 -6.37 -7.49 -14.92
C SER A 48 -6.80 -8.65 -14.03
N ILE A 49 -8.07 -8.72 -13.61
CA ILE A 49 -8.62 -9.85 -12.85
C ILE A 49 -8.61 -11.11 -13.71
N GLU A 50 -9.08 -11.06 -14.95
CA GLU A 50 -9.11 -12.21 -15.85
C GLU A 50 -7.72 -12.77 -16.17
N GLN A 51 -6.70 -11.91 -16.16
CA GLN A 51 -5.30 -12.30 -16.36
C GLN A 51 -4.61 -12.75 -15.06
N GLY A 52 -5.31 -12.73 -13.92
CA GLY A 52 -4.77 -13.09 -12.61
C GLY A 52 -3.70 -12.12 -12.11
N ARG A 53 -3.63 -10.92 -12.67
CA ARG A 53 -2.73 -9.86 -12.20
C ARG A 53 -3.32 -9.14 -10.99
N ARG A 54 -4.64 -9.01 -10.92
CA ARG A 54 -5.40 -8.42 -9.81
C ARG A 54 -6.22 -9.49 -9.10
N ALA A 55 -6.26 -9.46 -7.77
CA ALA A 55 -7.08 -10.35 -6.97
C ALA A 55 -8.56 -10.03 -7.14
N LEU A 56 -9.40 -11.05 -7.30
CA LEU A 56 -10.85 -10.90 -7.25
C LEU A 56 -11.30 -10.77 -5.79
N GLN A 57 -11.89 -9.64 -5.42
CA GLN A 57 -12.41 -9.38 -4.08
C GLN A 57 -13.65 -10.23 -3.82
N TRP A 58 -13.87 -10.60 -2.54
CA TRP A 58 -14.97 -11.47 -2.14
C TRP A 58 -16.35 -10.89 -2.51
N ASP A 59 -16.57 -9.61 -2.19
CA ASP A 59 -17.86 -8.95 -2.45
C ASP A 59 -18.10 -8.77 -3.95
N PHE A 60 -17.05 -8.50 -4.71
CA PHE A 60 -17.13 -8.42 -6.17
C PHE A 60 -17.36 -9.80 -6.80
N ALA A 61 -16.77 -10.86 -6.24
CA ALA A 61 -17.06 -12.24 -6.66
C ALA A 61 -18.55 -12.60 -6.45
N ALA A 62 -19.15 -12.14 -5.34
CA ALA A 62 -20.57 -12.35 -5.08
C ALA A 62 -21.47 -11.68 -6.14
N GLN A 63 -21.17 -10.44 -6.46
CA GLN A 63 -21.92 -9.68 -7.48
C GLN A 63 -21.76 -10.31 -8.88
N LEU A 64 -20.55 -10.78 -9.21
CA LEU A 64 -20.28 -11.49 -10.46
C LEU A 64 -20.99 -12.84 -10.52
N ASP A 65 -21.01 -13.59 -9.40
CA ASP A 65 -21.73 -14.87 -9.30
C ASP A 65 -23.24 -14.70 -9.55
N GLU A 66 -23.82 -13.61 -9.04
CA GLU A 66 -25.24 -13.26 -9.28
C GLU A 66 -25.47 -12.89 -10.75
N LEU A 67 -24.67 -11.94 -11.30
CA LEU A 67 -24.83 -11.49 -12.68
C LEU A 67 -24.61 -12.58 -13.72
N LEU A 68 -23.59 -13.43 -13.49
CA LEU A 68 -23.18 -14.49 -14.42
C LEU A 68 -23.84 -15.83 -14.13
N GLU A 69 -24.74 -15.89 -13.14
CA GLU A 69 -25.49 -17.09 -12.70
C GLU A 69 -24.59 -18.29 -12.35
N THR A 70 -23.39 -18.03 -11.81
CA THR A 70 -22.39 -19.06 -11.53
C THR A 70 -22.60 -19.80 -10.22
N LYS A 71 -23.70 -19.51 -9.50
CA LYS A 71 -24.13 -20.20 -8.27
C LYS A 71 -23.06 -20.19 -7.16
N GLY A 72 -22.32 -19.12 -7.01
CA GLY A 72 -21.30 -18.97 -5.98
C GLY A 72 -19.94 -19.58 -6.34
N ALA A 73 -19.73 -19.99 -7.58
CA ALA A 73 -18.47 -20.64 -7.99
C ALA A 73 -17.25 -19.74 -7.82
N LEU A 74 -17.37 -18.43 -8.12
CA LEU A 74 -16.29 -17.46 -7.96
C LEU A 74 -16.01 -17.20 -6.48
N GLN A 75 -17.06 -17.03 -5.64
CA GLN A 75 -16.88 -16.87 -4.20
C GLN A 75 -16.19 -18.09 -3.58
N VAL A 76 -16.63 -19.30 -3.92
CA VAL A 76 -15.98 -20.52 -3.44
C VAL A 76 -14.52 -20.57 -3.86
N ALA A 77 -14.20 -20.24 -5.11
CA ALA A 77 -12.83 -20.23 -5.61
C ALA A 77 -11.98 -19.21 -4.83
N VAL A 78 -12.46 -17.98 -4.64
CA VAL A 78 -11.79 -16.94 -3.84
C VAL A 78 -11.56 -17.41 -2.40
N SER A 79 -12.55 -18.09 -1.77
CA SER A 79 -12.41 -18.59 -0.40
C SER A 79 -11.30 -19.63 -0.22
N LYS A 80 -10.94 -20.34 -1.30
CA LYS A 80 -9.92 -21.39 -1.30
C LYS A 80 -8.51 -20.93 -1.71
N VAL A 81 -8.35 -19.66 -2.07
CA VAL A 81 -7.02 -19.11 -2.35
C VAL A 81 -6.15 -19.20 -1.09
N PRO A 82 -4.93 -19.78 -1.17
CA PRO A 82 -4.01 -19.84 -0.03
C PRO A 82 -3.73 -18.45 0.55
N GLN A 83 -3.67 -18.35 1.88
CA GLN A 83 -3.48 -17.08 2.58
C GLN A 83 -2.21 -16.33 2.09
N LYS A 84 -1.12 -17.07 1.83
CA LYS A 84 0.11 -16.48 1.30
C LYS A 84 -0.10 -15.81 -0.08
N GLU A 85 -0.89 -16.43 -0.97
CA GLU A 85 -1.18 -15.85 -2.28
C GLU A 85 -2.12 -14.64 -2.17
N ARG A 86 -3.06 -14.64 -1.22
CA ARG A 86 -3.91 -13.47 -0.94
C ARG A 86 -3.06 -12.29 -0.49
N PHE A 87 -2.20 -12.50 0.51
CA PHE A 87 -1.34 -11.44 1.03
C PHE A 87 -0.46 -10.82 -0.08
N THR A 88 0.22 -11.66 -0.86
CA THR A 88 1.08 -11.19 -1.96
C THR A 88 0.30 -10.41 -3.02
N ALA A 89 -0.92 -10.82 -3.36
CA ALA A 89 -1.75 -10.13 -4.33
C ALA A 89 -2.20 -8.75 -3.81
N PHE A 90 -2.68 -8.67 -2.56
CA PHE A 90 -3.12 -7.39 -1.97
C PHE A 90 -1.98 -6.37 -1.83
N VAL A 91 -0.76 -6.84 -1.50
CA VAL A 91 0.42 -5.97 -1.46
C VAL A 91 0.78 -5.49 -2.87
N GLN A 92 0.70 -6.36 -3.88
CA GLN A 92 0.97 -5.97 -5.26
C GLN A 92 -0.07 -4.99 -5.79
N ASP A 93 -1.36 -5.24 -5.56
CA ASP A 93 -2.43 -4.32 -5.92
C ASP A 93 -2.22 -2.94 -5.27
N PHE A 94 -1.84 -2.91 -3.98
CA PHE A 94 -1.53 -1.67 -3.28
C PHE A 94 -0.34 -0.94 -3.91
N VAL A 95 0.75 -1.65 -4.24
CA VAL A 95 1.94 -1.04 -4.87
C VAL A 95 1.59 -0.45 -6.23
N ASP A 96 0.78 -1.15 -7.04
CA ASP A 96 0.35 -0.68 -8.34
C ASP A 96 -0.48 0.62 -8.19
N TYR A 97 -1.44 0.64 -7.26
CA TYR A 97 -2.21 1.87 -6.97
C TYR A 97 -1.36 2.99 -6.38
N GLU A 98 -0.40 2.67 -5.49
CA GLU A 98 0.53 3.65 -4.94
C GLU A 98 1.32 4.36 -6.04
N GLN A 99 1.78 3.60 -7.06
CA GLN A 99 2.55 4.16 -8.17
C GLN A 99 1.71 5.07 -9.10
N GLU A 100 0.42 4.85 -9.18
CA GLU A 100 -0.49 5.63 -10.02
C GLU A 100 -1.21 6.75 -9.26
N ALA A 101 -1.22 6.70 -7.93
CA ALA A 101 -1.98 7.62 -7.07
C ALA A 101 -1.74 9.10 -7.41
N VAL A 102 -2.79 9.90 -7.42
CA VAL A 102 -2.72 11.37 -7.52
C VAL A 102 -2.60 12.01 -6.13
N THR A 103 -3.13 11.34 -5.10
CA THR A 103 -3.00 11.71 -3.69
C THR A 103 -2.66 10.47 -2.86
N LEU A 104 -1.71 10.61 -1.93
CA LEU A 104 -1.40 9.60 -0.93
C LEU A 104 -1.35 10.24 0.46
N LEU A 105 -2.14 9.70 1.37
CA LEU A 105 -2.20 10.12 2.77
C LEU A 105 -1.81 8.92 3.64
N SER A 106 -0.76 9.04 4.44
CA SER A 106 -0.24 7.93 5.25
C SER A 106 -0.10 8.32 6.72
N TYR A 107 -0.63 7.49 7.60
CA TYR A 107 -0.36 7.54 9.03
C TYR A 107 0.40 6.30 9.45
N GLN A 108 1.52 6.50 10.18
CA GLN A 108 2.40 5.42 10.62
C GLN A 108 2.72 5.54 12.12
N ASP A 109 2.67 4.41 12.82
CA ASP A 109 2.84 4.34 14.27
C ASP A 109 4.02 3.47 14.74
N ARG A 110 4.72 2.76 13.83
CA ARG A 110 5.77 1.80 14.17
C ARG A 110 7.10 2.08 13.53
N VAL A 111 7.11 2.36 12.24
CA VAL A 111 8.31 2.57 11.43
C VAL A 111 8.10 3.71 10.43
N VAL A 112 9.17 4.29 9.94
CA VAL A 112 9.10 5.25 8.84
C VAL A 112 8.48 4.59 7.60
N PRO A 113 7.52 5.23 6.90
CA PRO A 113 6.89 4.65 5.70
C PRO A 113 7.91 4.38 4.60
N GLY A 114 7.73 3.28 3.86
CA GLY A 114 8.68 2.81 2.86
C GLY A 114 9.13 3.84 1.83
N LEU A 115 8.24 4.75 1.44
CA LEU A 115 8.55 5.84 0.49
C LEU A 115 9.55 6.86 1.04
N LEU A 116 9.71 6.95 2.37
CA LEU A 116 10.60 7.91 3.03
C LEU A 116 11.76 7.25 3.77
N GLN A 117 12.01 5.95 3.56
CA GLN A 117 13.12 5.25 4.19
C GLN A 117 14.43 5.50 3.45
N THR A 118 15.52 5.65 4.19
CA THR A 118 16.87 5.50 3.61
C THR A 118 17.14 4.02 3.30
N GLU A 119 18.09 3.75 2.40
CA GLU A 119 18.49 2.38 2.06
C GLU A 119 18.92 1.60 3.30
N GLU A 120 19.75 2.22 4.15
CA GLU A 120 20.27 1.65 5.39
C GLU A 120 19.13 1.27 6.37
N TYR A 121 18.16 2.16 6.56
CA TYR A 121 17.00 1.93 7.42
C TYR A 121 16.11 0.80 6.86
N ALA A 122 15.85 0.79 5.55
CA ALA A 122 15.07 -0.26 4.91
C ALA A 122 15.75 -1.63 5.02
N ARG A 123 17.06 -1.70 4.77
CA ARG A 123 17.86 -2.92 4.91
C ARG A 123 17.83 -3.46 6.33
N PHE A 124 17.96 -2.58 7.31
CA PHE A 124 17.85 -2.96 8.73
C PHE A 124 16.48 -3.56 9.04
N LEU A 125 15.37 -2.96 8.57
CA LEU A 125 14.03 -3.50 8.81
C LEU A 125 13.85 -4.89 8.19
N PHE A 126 14.35 -5.12 6.97
CA PHE A 126 14.27 -6.44 6.34
C PHE A 126 15.11 -7.49 7.09
N ALA A 127 16.23 -7.09 7.68
CA ALA A 127 17.03 -7.96 8.53
C ALA A 127 16.35 -8.30 9.87
N CYS A 128 15.33 -7.53 10.29
CA CYS A 128 14.53 -7.81 11.49
C CYS A 128 13.33 -8.74 11.23
N GLU A 129 13.10 -9.16 9.98
CA GLU A 129 11.98 -10.05 9.64
C GLU A 129 12.12 -11.43 10.31
N TYR A 130 10.98 -12.00 10.70
CA TYR A 130 10.92 -13.33 11.26
C TYR A 130 9.82 -14.17 10.62
N PRO A 131 10.10 -15.36 10.07
CA PRO A 131 11.43 -16.02 9.98
C PRO A 131 12.45 -15.18 9.21
N PRO A 132 13.76 -15.30 9.54
CA PRO A 132 14.81 -14.54 8.88
C PRO A 132 14.79 -14.72 7.37
N LEU A 133 15.00 -13.63 6.66
CA LEU A 133 15.17 -13.66 5.21
C LEU A 133 16.61 -14.08 4.84
N GLU A 134 16.75 -14.77 3.73
CA GLU A 134 18.06 -15.00 3.12
C GLU A 134 18.60 -13.68 2.50
N GLU A 135 19.92 -13.57 2.37
CA GLU A 135 20.58 -12.34 1.93
C GLU A 135 20.09 -11.87 0.54
N ASP A 136 19.88 -12.78 -0.40
CA ASP A 136 19.33 -12.50 -1.73
C ASP A 136 17.89 -11.99 -1.68
N GLN A 137 17.09 -12.44 -0.73
CA GLN A 137 15.73 -11.94 -0.49
C GLN A 137 15.75 -10.52 0.09
N VAL A 138 16.66 -10.22 1.00
CA VAL A 138 16.85 -8.87 1.53
C VAL A 138 17.19 -7.90 0.40
N GLU A 139 18.12 -8.26 -0.49
CA GLU A 139 18.49 -7.43 -1.64
C GLU A 139 17.35 -7.26 -2.64
N GLU A 140 16.57 -8.31 -2.91
CA GLU A 140 15.39 -8.23 -3.79
C GLU A 140 14.33 -7.28 -3.21
N TRP A 141 14.04 -7.39 -1.92
CA TRP A 141 13.05 -6.53 -1.24
C TRP A 141 13.52 -5.08 -1.13
N LEU A 142 14.83 -4.89 -0.89
CA LEU A 142 15.42 -3.57 -0.87
C LEU A 142 15.33 -2.89 -2.25
N ALA A 143 15.69 -3.61 -3.31
CA ALA A 143 15.58 -3.09 -4.67
C ALA A 143 14.14 -2.71 -5.01
N ALA A 144 13.15 -3.54 -4.64
CA ALA A 144 11.73 -3.24 -4.82
C ALA A 144 11.30 -2.01 -4.01
N ARG A 145 11.81 -1.84 -2.76
CA ARG A 145 11.54 -0.67 -1.92
C ARG A 145 12.07 0.61 -2.54
N LEU A 146 13.30 0.60 -3.03
CA LEU A 146 13.93 1.75 -3.68
C LEU A 146 13.26 2.09 -5.02
N ASP A 147 12.82 1.08 -5.77
CA ASP A 147 12.06 1.30 -7.00
C ASP A 147 10.73 2.02 -6.74
N ARG A 148 9.99 1.65 -5.67
CA ARG A 148 8.77 2.34 -5.26
C ARG A 148 8.99 3.82 -4.93
N GLN A 149 10.16 4.18 -4.40
CA GLN A 149 10.49 5.58 -4.05
C GLN A 149 10.61 6.50 -5.27
N ARG A 150 10.70 5.95 -6.51
CA ARG A 150 10.60 6.73 -7.76
C ARG A 150 9.28 7.50 -7.89
N LEU A 151 8.27 7.15 -7.11
CA LEU A 151 7.05 7.93 -6.97
C LEU A 151 7.34 9.41 -6.61
N LEU A 152 8.38 9.68 -5.83
CA LEU A 152 8.80 11.03 -5.45
C LEU A 152 9.35 11.84 -6.64
N GLU A 153 9.76 11.17 -7.72
CA GLU A 153 10.31 11.78 -8.94
C GLU A 153 9.29 11.85 -10.08
N ARG A 154 8.13 11.16 -9.92
CA ARG A 154 7.10 11.01 -10.96
C ARG A 154 6.56 12.35 -11.46
N ARG A 155 6.13 12.38 -12.73
CA ARG A 155 5.43 13.49 -13.38
C ARG A 155 4.12 12.99 -14.04
N PRO A 156 2.95 13.61 -13.79
CA PRO A 156 2.70 14.69 -12.84
C PRO A 156 2.96 14.26 -11.40
N ARG A 157 3.33 15.22 -10.54
CA ARG A 157 3.64 14.96 -9.13
C ARG A 157 2.37 14.65 -8.35
N PRO A 158 2.35 13.57 -7.54
CA PRO A 158 1.26 13.32 -6.61
C PRO A 158 1.31 14.28 -5.43
N MET A 159 0.18 14.50 -4.77
CA MET A 159 0.13 15.11 -3.45
C MET A 159 0.39 14.04 -2.39
N LEU A 160 1.44 14.20 -1.60
CA LEU A 160 1.84 13.25 -0.56
C LEU A 160 1.70 13.92 0.81
N HIS A 161 1.07 13.23 1.76
CA HIS A 161 1.01 13.69 3.13
C HIS A 161 1.23 12.54 4.11
N PHE A 162 2.18 12.74 5.02
CA PHE A 162 2.57 11.74 6.01
C PHE A 162 2.38 12.29 7.42
N ILE A 163 1.84 11.44 8.31
CA ILE A 163 1.79 11.67 9.74
C ILE A 163 2.53 10.53 10.41
N LEU A 164 3.59 10.84 11.16
CA LEU A 164 4.40 9.85 11.88
C LEU A 164 4.25 10.05 13.37
N GLU A 165 4.14 8.97 14.13
CA GLU A 165 4.27 9.04 15.58
C GLU A 165 5.68 9.47 15.98
N GLU A 166 5.79 10.38 16.94
CA GLU A 166 7.07 10.83 17.48
C GLU A 166 7.90 9.66 18.05
N SER A 167 7.23 8.63 18.53
CA SER A 167 7.84 7.40 19.05
C SER A 167 8.75 6.69 18.01
N ILE A 168 8.45 6.81 16.71
CA ILE A 168 9.27 6.27 15.61
C ILE A 168 10.64 6.96 15.60
N LEU A 169 10.68 8.25 15.89
CA LEU A 169 11.87 9.10 15.80
C LEU A 169 12.72 9.05 17.07
N ARG A 170 12.10 8.75 18.23
CA ARG A 170 12.78 8.61 19.52
C ARG A 170 13.03 7.16 19.91
N GLY A 171 12.48 6.21 19.17
CA GLY A 171 12.67 4.78 19.39
C GLY A 171 14.11 4.34 19.12
N ARG A 172 14.52 3.25 19.79
CA ARG A 172 15.83 2.64 19.55
C ARG A 172 15.73 1.58 18.44
N ILE A 173 15.42 2.03 17.24
CA ILE A 173 15.40 1.18 16.04
C ILE A 173 16.78 1.28 15.39
N GLY A 174 17.51 0.18 15.33
CA GLY A 174 18.88 0.12 14.80
C GLY A 174 19.89 0.86 15.65
N ASP A 175 20.98 1.32 15.04
CA ASP A 175 21.97 2.15 15.72
C ASP A 175 21.61 3.65 15.64
N PRO A 176 22.12 4.48 16.57
CA PRO A 176 21.82 5.91 16.58
C PRO A 176 22.23 6.66 15.31
N ALA A 177 23.32 6.25 14.63
CA ALA A 177 23.78 6.91 13.43
C ALA A 177 22.81 6.68 12.26
N MET A 178 22.31 5.44 12.10
CA MET A 178 21.29 5.10 11.11
C MET A 178 20.00 5.90 11.35
N LEU A 179 19.52 5.97 12.58
CA LEU A 179 18.32 6.74 12.92
C LEU A 179 18.51 8.23 12.64
N ARG A 180 19.67 8.78 12.99
CA ARG A 180 20.03 10.17 12.68
C ARG A 180 20.02 10.44 11.16
N ASN A 181 20.59 9.54 10.36
CA ASN A 181 20.58 9.63 8.90
C ASN A 181 19.15 9.60 8.34
N GLN A 182 18.30 8.75 8.94
CA GLN A 182 16.89 8.66 8.59
C GLN A 182 16.13 9.96 8.93
N ILE A 183 16.35 10.55 10.10
CA ILE A 183 15.74 11.83 10.51
C ILE A 183 16.19 12.96 9.58
N ALA A 184 17.50 13.02 9.26
CA ALA A 184 18.03 14.00 8.32
C ALA A 184 17.43 13.84 6.91
N HIS A 185 17.15 12.60 6.49
CA HIS A 185 16.45 12.34 5.23
C HIS A 185 15.01 12.85 5.27
N LEU A 186 14.25 12.56 6.33
CA LEU A 186 12.88 13.06 6.51
C LEU A 186 12.84 14.59 6.46
N ARG A 187 13.80 15.24 7.13
CA ARG A 187 13.91 16.71 7.13
C ARG A 187 14.11 17.27 5.71
N ARG A 188 14.95 16.61 4.89
CA ARG A 188 15.13 16.99 3.46
C ARG A 188 13.87 16.72 2.63
N CYS A 189 13.12 15.66 2.91
CA CYS A 189 11.87 15.38 2.21
C CYS A 189 10.84 16.50 2.41
N MET A 190 10.85 17.18 3.55
CA MET A 190 9.95 18.31 3.82
C MET A 190 10.20 19.53 2.93
N ASP A 191 11.32 19.60 2.24
CA ASP A 191 11.62 20.66 1.27
C ASP A 191 10.92 20.43 -0.09
N LEU A 192 10.31 19.26 -0.29
CA LEU A 192 9.55 18.94 -1.49
C LEU A 192 8.17 19.63 -1.44
N PRO A 193 7.82 20.48 -2.42
CA PRO A 193 6.62 21.31 -2.34
C PRO A 193 5.30 20.53 -2.43
N PHE A 194 5.35 19.26 -2.81
CA PHE A 194 4.20 18.35 -2.94
C PHE A 194 4.11 17.33 -1.79
N LEU A 195 4.99 17.45 -0.78
CA LEU A 195 5.06 16.55 0.36
C LEU A 195 4.85 17.32 1.66
N GLY A 196 3.79 16.94 2.39
CA GLY A 196 3.57 17.37 3.77
C GLY A 196 4.00 16.27 4.74
N LEU A 197 4.74 16.64 5.79
CA LEU A 197 5.10 15.74 6.88
C LEU A 197 4.75 16.38 8.22
N GLN A 198 3.95 15.68 9.02
CA GLN A 198 3.56 16.07 10.36
C GLN A 198 3.95 14.99 11.37
N ILE A 199 4.26 15.40 12.59
CA ILE A 199 4.58 14.48 13.68
C ILE A 199 3.44 14.48 14.69
N MET A 200 2.96 13.30 15.06
CA MET A 200 2.02 13.10 16.16
C MET A 200 2.79 13.06 17.48
N PRO A 201 2.57 14.03 18.39
CA PRO A 201 3.36 14.12 19.61
C PRO A 201 3.04 13.00 20.60
N MET A 202 4.06 12.44 21.24
CA MET A 202 3.92 11.35 22.24
C MET A 202 3.11 11.73 23.48
N ASN A 203 3.03 13.02 23.80
CA ASN A 203 2.35 13.49 24.99
C ASN A 203 0.84 13.73 24.78
N LEU A 204 0.30 13.38 23.63
CA LEU A 204 -1.12 13.47 23.35
C LEU A 204 -1.87 12.26 23.92
N PRO A 205 -2.65 12.41 25.01
CA PRO A 205 -3.22 11.26 25.72
C PRO A 205 -4.36 10.55 24.95
N LYS A 206 -4.91 11.20 23.93
CA LYS A 206 -6.02 10.68 23.12
C LYS A 206 -5.94 11.24 21.70
N HIS A 207 -5.79 10.32 20.73
CA HIS A 207 -5.82 10.67 19.30
C HIS A 207 -6.45 9.54 18.46
N ALA A 208 -6.78 9.85 17.20
CA ALA A 208 -7.52 8.94 16.32
C ALA A 208 -6.69 7.74 15.81
N GLY A 209 -5.35 7.73 16.03
CA GLY A 209 -4.43 6.73 15.52
C GLY A 209 -4.24 5.46 16.37
N LEU A 210 -4.89 5.37 17.55
CA LEU A 210 -4.70 4.23 18.47
C LEU A 210 -5.15 2.87 17.89
N THR A 211 -5.81 2.85 16.77
CA THR A 211 -6.25 1.61 16.09
C THR A 211 -5.26 1.09 15.05
N GLY A 212 -4.13 1.75 14.86
CA GLY A 212 -3.06 1.32 13.97
C GLY A 212 -2.88 2.18 12.71
N PRO A 213 -1.88 1.84 11.88
CA PRO A 213 -1.49 2.59 10.70
C PRO A 213 -2.52 2.44 9.57
N MET A 214 -2.52 3.40 8.65
CA MET A 214 -3.35 3.38 7.44
C MET A 214 -2.69 4.16 6.31
N VAL A 215 -3.02 3.78 5.07
CA VAL A 215 -2.69 4.55 3.86
C VAL A 215 -3.97 4.77 3.07
N LEU A 216 -4.21 6.00 2.65
CA LEU A 216 -5.33 6.37 1.79
C LEU A 216 -4.76 6.80 0.44
N LEU A 217 -5.36 6.34 -0.62
CA LEU A 217 -4.97 6.65 -1.99
C LEU A 217 -6.14 7.25 -2.74
N GLU A 218 -5.85 8.18 -3.63
CA GLU A 218 -6.76 8.64 -4.66
C GLU A 218 -6.18 8.26 -6.03
N THR A 219 -6.95 7.53 -6.81
CA THR A 219 -6.55 7.09 -8.14
C THR A 219 -6.68 8.23 -9.17
N PRO A 220 -6.14 8.10 -10.40
CA PRO A 220 -6.36 9.07 -11.48
C PRO A 220 -7.84 9.26 -11.87
N ASP A 221 -8.69 8.26 -11.62
CA ASP A 221 -10.13 8.30 -11.86
C ASP A 221 -10.91 8.91 -10.67
N HIS A 222 -10.17 9.39 -9.64
CA HIS A 222 -10.71 9.96 -8.40
C HIS A 222 -11.43 8.96 -7.49
N ASP A 223 -11.20 7.67 -7.68
CA ASP A 223 -11.61 6.66 -6.71
C ASP A 223 -10.70 6.71 -5.48
N HIS A 224 -11.30 6.52 -4.31
CA HIS A 224 -10.57 6.53 -3.05
C HIS A 224 -10.43 5.11 -2.50
N LEU A 225 -9.23 4.78 -2.06
CA LEU A 225 -8.90 3.47 -1.50
C LEU A 225 -8.30 3.64 -0.11
N ALA A 226 -8.55 2.68 0.78
CA ALA A 226 -7.92 2.60 2.09
C ALA A 226 -7.16 1.28 2.24
N TYR A 227 -5.87 1.37 2.51
CA TYR A 227 -5.01 0.20 2.76
C TYR A 227 -4.63 0.13 4.23
N VAL A 228 -4.83 -1.04 4.81
CA VAL A 228 -4.45 -1.37 6.19
C VAL A 228 -3.58 -2.60 6.17
N GLU A 229 -2.40 -2.49 6.74
CA GLU A 229 -1.43 -3.58 6.82
C GLU A 229 -1.44 -4.24 8.20
N GLY A 230 -1.65 -5.55 8.20
CA GLY A 230 -1.51 -6.40 9.37
C GLY A 230 -0.32 -7.34 9.23
N GLN A 231 0.00 -8.07 10.29
CA GLN A 231 1.17 -8.98 10.31
C GLN A 231 1.05 -10.15 9.31
N LEU A 232 -0.15 -10.66 9.09
CA LEU A 232 -0.40 -11.82 8.23
C LEU A 232 -1.37 -11.52 7.10
N THR A 233 -2.06 -10.39 7.16
CA THR A 233 -3.10 -10.01 6.19
C THR A 233 -3.09 -8.50 6.00
N SER A 234 -3.24 -8.08 4.76
CA SER A 234 -3.47 -6.69 4.40
C SER A 234 -4.85 -6.56 3.75
N TYR A 235 -5.47 -5.43 3.92
CA TYR A 235 -6.78 -5.13 3.36
C TYR A 235 -6.70 -3.86 2.52
N LEU A 236 -7.18 -3.95 1.29
CA LEU A 236 -7.42 -2.80 0.42
C LEU A 236 -8.94 -2.63 0.31
N HIS A 237 -9.46 -1.55 0.85
CA HIS A 237 -10.89 -1.22 0.85
C HIS A 237 -11.16 -0.20 -0.26
N ASP A 238 -12.18 -0.48 -1.06
CA ASP A 238 -12.71 0.37 -2.12
C ASP A 238 -14.18 0.76 -1.88
N ASP A 239 -14.82 0.19 -0.84
CA ASP A 239 -16.16 0.56 -0.42
C ASP A 239 -16.20 2.02 0.07
N PRO A 240 -17.01 2.91 -0.54
CA PRO A 240 -17.03 4.33 -0.21
C PRO A 240 -17.40 4.62 1.25
N ASP A 241 -18.26 3.82 1.89
CA ASP A 241 -18.67 4.01 3.28
C ASP A 241 -17.51 3.69 4.22
N VAL A 242 -16.77 2.60 3.95
CA VAL A 242 -15.57 2.22 4.71
C VAL A 242 -14.47 3.26 4.52
N VAL A 243 -14.18 3.65 3.29
CA VAL A 243 -13.15 4.64 2.96
C VAL A 243 -13.47 5.99 3.59
N SER A 244 -14.75 6.39 3.61
CA SER A 244 -15.20 7.63 4.27
C SER A 244 -14.83 7.65 5.77
N VAL A 245 -14.95 6.53 6.48
CA VAL A 245 -14.53 6.42 7.90
C VAL A 245 -13.03 6.64 8.05
N PHE A 246 -12.21 6.07 7.15
CA PHE A 246 -10.76 6.27 7.18
C PHE A 246 -10.38 7.73 6.87
N LEU A 247 -11.04 8.37 5.91
CA LEU A 247 -10.82 9.80 5.60
C LEU A 247 -11.14 10.69 6.79
N GLN A 248 -12.25 10.43 7.51
CA GLN A 248 -12.61 11.16 8.74
C GLN A 248 -11.55 10.98 9.83
N LYS A 249 -11.06 9.75 10.05
CA LYS A 249 -9.97 9.45 10.99
C LYS A 249 -8.70 10.21 10.60
N TYR A 250 -8.33 10.20 9.33
CA TYR A 250 -7.14 10.90 8.85
C TYR A 250 -7.24 12.41 9.00
N GLY A 251 -8.42 12.99 8.72
CA GLY A 251 -8.70 14.40 8.97
C GLY A 251 -8.52 14.77 10.45
N MET A 252 -8.96 13.91 11.38
CA MET A 252 -8.77 14.10 12.81
C MET A 252 -7.30 13.99 13.20
N LEU A 253 -6.57 12.97 12.70
CA LEU A 253 -5.12 12.81 12.93
C LEU A 253 -4.35 14.05 12.48
N ARG A 254 -4.65 14.56 11.29
CA ARG A 254 -4.04 15.77 10.76
C ARG A 254 -4.26 17.01 11.64
N SER A 255 -5.44 17.12 12.25
CA SER A 255 -5.75 18.23 13.18
C SER A 255 -5.07 18.08 14.55
N GLN A 256 -4.72 16.86 14.95
CA GLN A 256 -4.10 16.53 16.24
C GLN A 256 -2.57 16.53 16.18
N ALA A 257 -1.99 16.31 15.00
CA ALA A 257 -0.55 16.35 14.79
C ALA A 257 0.01 17.77 14.89
N LEU A 258 1.30 17.90 15.14
CA LEU A 258 2.03 19.16 15.04
C LEU A 258 1.85 19.77 13.64
N SER A 259 1.90 21.10 13.52
CA SER A 259 1.96 21.73 12.18
C SER A 259 3.22 21.28 11.44
N VAL A 260 3.25 21.46 10.12
CA VAL A 260 4.42 21.12 9.29
C VAL A 260 5.66 21.84 9.80
N GLU A 261 5.55 23.13 10.15
CA GLU A 261 6.65 23.94 10.67
C GLU A 261 7.10 23.49 12.08
N ALA A 262 6.15 23.10 12.95
CA ALA A 262 6.48 22.56 14.26
C ALA A 262 7.14 21.19 14.16
N SER A 263 6.71 20.37 13.19
CA SER A 263 7.32 19.07 12.89
C SER A 263 8.74 19.21 12.38
N ALA A 264 9.00 20.20 11.51
CA ALA A 264 10.35 20.48 11.03
C ALA A 264 11.28 20.89 12.19
N ARG A 265 10.80 21.77 13.10
CA ARG A 265 11.58 22.15 14.29
C ARG A 265 11.90 20.95 15.17
N LEU A 266 10.94 20.06 15.39
CA LEU A 266 11.17 18.84 16.17
C LEU A 266 12.23 17.94 15.53
N LEU A 267 12.24 17.80 14.19
CA LEU A 267 13.29 17.04 13.49
C LEU A 267 14.65 17.71 13.64
N ASP A 268 14.72 19.06 13.55
CA ASP A 268 15.95 19.82 13.73
C ASP A 268 16.47 19.69 15.18
N GLU A 269 15.59 19.69 16.20
CA GLU A 269 15.93 19.43 17.60
C GLU A 269 16.52 18.03 17.79
N LEU A 270 15.85 16.98 17.24
CA LEU A 270 16.32 15.60 17.33
C LEU A 270 17.69 15.41 16.66
N LEU A 271 17.98 16.14 15.59
CA LEU A 271 19.31 16.15 14.94
C LEU A 271 20.36 16.84 15.78
N GLY A 272 19.99 17.82 16.61
CA GLY A 272 20.89 18.52 17.53
C GLY A 272 21.17 17.74 18.81
N GLU A 273 20.26 16.85 19.24
CA GLU A 273 20.38 16.00 20.44
C GLU A 273 21.22 14.73 20.19
N THR A 274 21.44 14.34 18.96
CA THR A 274 22.18 13.14 18.55
C THR A 274 23.55 13.52 18.00
#